data_4e9de6554574b415a0dc4b9f9dbe16f2
#
_entry.id   4e9de6554574b415a0dc4b9f9dbe16f2
#
_cell.length_a   1.000
_cell.length_b   1.000
_cell.length_c   1.000
_cell.angle_alpha   90.00
_cell.angle_beta   90.00
_cell.angle_gamma   90.00
#
_symmetry.space_group_name_H-M   'P 1'
#
loop_
_entity.id
_entity.type
_entity.pdbx_description
1 polymer ?
#
loop_
_entity_poly.entity_id
_entity_poly.type
_entity_poly.pdbx_seq_one_letter_code
_entity_poly.pdbx_strand_id
1 'polypeptide(L)'
;MFNHESERRGETFVTRKITIAAAKIALGLQDKLLLGNLSSLRDWGYAKDYVECMWLILQHSKPEDFVIATGEQHSVREFCTLAFENVGISLKWVGKGINEKGIDKKTNRVLVEVSKEFFRPTDVVNLLGNPEKAKKVLGWNPKKTSFEELVSKMVKNDFDYYSKKL
;
A
#
# COMPACT_ATOMS: atom_id res chain seq x y z
N MET A 1 14.28 8.47 -2.75
CA MET A 1 13.37 7.59 -1.95
C MET A 1 12.17 7.21 -2.78
N PHE A 2 11.83 5.92 -2.82
CA PHE A 2 10.59 5.41 -3.38
C PHE A 2 9.43 5.52 -2.38
N ASN A 3 8.25 4.96 -2.69
CA ASN A 3 7.08 5.12 -1.84
C ASN A 3 7.31 4.45 -0.47
N HIS A 4 7.07 5.16 0.59
CA HIS A 4 7.26 4.70 1.95
C HIS A 4 5.98 4.93 2.75
N GLU A 5 5.49 3.85 3.31
CA GLU A 5 4.16 3.75 3.91
C GLU A 5 4.26 3.40 5.39
N SER A 6 3.25 3.76 6.14
CA SER A 6 3.11 3.40 7.55
C SER A 6 1.70 3.68 8.04
N GLU A 7 1.43 3.34 9.28
CA GLU A 7 0.20 3.66 10.02
C GLU A 7 -0.04 5.19 10.12
N ARG A 8 0.99 6.00 9.83
CA ARG A 8 0.94 7.48 9.84
C ARG A 8 0.90 8.11 8.46
N ARG A 9 0.78 7.30 7.40
CA ARG A 9 0.65 7.83 6.04
C ARG A 9 -0.57 8.76 5.95
N GLY A 10 -0.46 9.87 5.22
CA GLY A 10 -1.58 10.79 4.99
C GLY A 10 -2.78 10.05 4.36
N GLU A 11 -3.99 10.36 4.82
CA GLU A 11 -5.23 9.62 4.47
C GLU A 11 -5.63 9.73 2.99
N THR A 12 -5.12 10.75 2.27
CA THR A 12 -5.37 10.96 0.84
C THR A 12 -4.53 10.05 -0.06
N PHE A 13 -3.47 9.42 0.47
CA PHE A 13 -2.65 8.48 -0.28
C PHE A 13 -3.35 7.14 -0.45
N VAL A 14 -3.16 6.52 -1.62
CA VAL A 14 -3.90 5.31 -2.03
C VAL A 14 -3.81 4.18 -1.00
N THR A 15 -2.65 3.91 -0.45
CA THR A 15 -2.43 2.85 0.55
C THR A 15 -3.23 3.10 1.80
N ARG A 16 -3.16 4.32 2.36
CA ARG A 16 -3.89 4.68 3.56
C ARG A 16 -5.40 4.76 3.32
N LYS A 17 -5.81 5.27 2.16
CA LYS A 17 -7.21 5.28 1.73
C LYS A 17 -7.79 3.86 1.70
N ILE A 18 -7.02 2.88 1.23
CA ILE A 18 -7.43 1.47 1.18
C ILE A 18 -7.55 0.89 2.59
N THR A 19 -6.55 1.07 3.46
CA THR A 19 -6.55 0.46 4.80
C THR A 19 -7.66 1.03 5.69
N ILE A 20 -7.90 2.34 5.63
CA ILE A 20 -9.03 3.00 6.30
C ILE A 20 -10.37 2.46 5.79
N ALA A 21 -10.53 2.36 4.47
CA ALA A 21 -11.78 1.87 3.89
C ALA A 21 -12.04 0.40 4.24
N ALA A 22 -11.02 -0.47 4.18
CA ALA A 22 -11.14 -1.87 4.57
C ALA A 22 -11.60 -2.00 6.04
N ALA A 23 -10.99 -1.24 6.95
CA ALA A 23 -11.39 -1.20 8.35
C ALA A 23 -12.83 -0.70 8.54
N LYS A 24 -13.19 0.43 7.93
CA LYS A 24 -14.53 1.01 8.03
C LYS A 24 -15.61 0.11 7.43
N ILE A 25 -15.35 -0.53 6.28
CA ILE A 25 -16.30 -1.44 5.63
C ILE A 25 -16.53 -2.67 6.50
N ALA A 26 -15.47 -3.24 7.08
CA ALA A 26 -15.60 -4.37 8.00
C ALA A 26 -16.39 -4.03 9.27
N LEU A 27 -16.31 -2.79 9.74
CA LEU A 27 -17.04 -2.27 10.91
C LEU A 27 -18.45 -1.73 10.56
N GLY A 28 -18.87 -1.79 9.29
CA GLY A 28 -20.16 -1.27 8.85
C GLY A 28 -20.28 0.26 8.80
N LEU A 29 -19.15 0.97 8.83
CA LEU A 29 -19.08 2.45 8.83
C LEU A 29 -18.95 3.05 7.43
N GLN A 30 -18.74 2.22 6.42
CA GLN A 30 -18.60 2.63 5.03
C GLN A 30 -19.10 1.53 4.11
N ASP A 31 -19.80 1.90 3.03
CA ASP A 31 -20.36 0.91 2.10
C ASP A 31 -19.39 0.48 1.01
N LYS A 32 -18.55 1.40 0.53
CA LYS A 32 -17.77 1.20 -0.70
C LYS A 32 -16.49 2.01 -0.70
N LEU A 33 -15.44 1.47 -1.31
CA LEU A 33 -14.18 2.14 -1.63
C LEU A 33 -14.11 2.50 -3.11
N LEU A 34 -13.85 3.77 -3.42
CA LEU A 34 -13.62 4.26 -4.77
C LEU A 34 -12.12 4.49 -4.99
N LEU A 35 -11.56 3.84 -6.03
CA LEU A 35 -10.15 3.93 -6.39
C LEU A 35 -9.96 4.41 -7.85
N GLY A 36 -8.73 4.69 -8.23
CA GLY A 36 -8.31 4.91 -9.60
C GLY A 36 -7.77 3.62 -10.25
N ASN A 37 -6.57 3.71 -10.83
CA ASN A 37 -5.93 2.62 -11.57
C ASN A 37 -5.50 1.48 -10.64
N LEU A 38 -6.17 0.34 -10.71
CA LEU A 38 -5.87 -0.83 -9.89
C LEU A 38 -4.64 -1.63 -10.36
N SER A 39 -4.26 -1.49 -11.62
CA SER A 39 -3.14 -2.21 -12.23
C SER A 39 -1.79 -1.48 -12.11
N SER A 40 -1.77 -0.26 -11.60
CA SER A 40 -0.54 0.49 -11.38
C SER A 40 0.37 -0.21 -10.39
N LEU A 41 1.63 -0.43 -10.78
CA LEU A 41 2.65 -1.09 -9.97
C LEU A 41 3.49 -0.06 -9.21
N ARG A 42 3.73 -0.30 -7.94
CA ARG A 42 4.51 0.57 -7.06
C ARG A 42 5.44 -0.25 -6.18
N ASP A 43 6.60 0.34 -5.92
CA ASP A 43 7.55 -0.15 -4.93
C ASP A 43 7.20 0.53 -3.59
N TRP A 44 6.60 -0.20 -2.68
CA TRP A 44 6.19 0.26 -1.36
C TRP A 44 7.03 -0.37 -0.27
N GLY A 45 7.69 0.45 0.55
CA GLY A 45 8.41 0.00 1.71
C GLY A 45 7.88 0.60 3.02
N TYR A 46 8.30 0.05 4.14
CA TYR A 46 7.91 0.55 5.45
C TYR A 46 8.75 1.78 5.82
N ALA A 47 8.10 2.87 6.20
CA ALA A 47 8.75 4.15 6.49
C ALA A 47 9.85 4.05 7.57
N LYS A 48 9.66 3.19 8.57
CA LYS A 48 10.67 2.95 9.62
C LYS A 48 11.97 2.36 9.06
N ASP A 49 11.88 1.42 8.13
CA ASP A 49 13.05 0.81 7.50
C ASP A 49 13.79 1.84 6.62
N TYR A 50 13.03 2.76 6.01
CA TYR A 50 13.60 3.86 5.21
C TYR A 50 14.32 4.90 6.08
N VAL A 51 13.78 5.21 7.26
CA VAL A 51 14.45 6.08 8.25
C VAL A 51 15.76 5.45 8.73
N GLU A 52 15.81 4.13 8.93
CA GLU A 52 17.04 3.40 9.23
C GLU A 52 18.10 3.60 8.12
N CYS A 53 17.69 3.51 6.86
CA CYS A 53 18.58 3.77 5.73
C CYS A 53 19.09 5.22 5.72
N MET A 54 18.24 6.20 6.00
CA MET A 54 18.66 7.61 6.11
C MET A 54 19.74 7.78 7.19
N TRP A 55 19.57 7.13 8.34
CA TRP A 55 20.56 7.17 9.40
C TRP A 55 21.89 6.54 8.95
N LEU A 56 21.84 5.37 8.29
CA LEU A 56 23.04 4.72 7.74
C LEU A 56 23.77 5.58 6.71
N ILE A 57 23.05 6.31 5.85
CA ILE A 57 23.64 7.25 4.90
C ILE A 57 24.43 8.34 5.63
N LEU A 58 23.92 8.86 6.75
CA LEU A 58 24.60 9.88 7.54
C LEU A 58 25.82 9.34 8.30
N GLN A 59 25.91 8.03 8.54
CA GLN A 59 27.07 7.39 9.15
C GLN A 59 28.15 7.01 8.13
N HIS A 60 27.83 7.06 6.83
CA HIS A 60 28.77 6.70 5.78
C HIS A 60 29.87 7.75 5.64
N SER A 61 31.12 7.30 5.46
CA SER A 61 32.28 8.18 5.46
C SER A 61 32.41 9.10 4.23
N LYS A 62 31.67 8.80 3.17
CA LYS A 62 31.70 9.59 1.92
C LYS A 62 30.27 10.03 1.56
N PRO A 63 30.05 11.31 1.18
CA PRO A 63 28.77 11.75 0.66
C PRO A 63 28.52 11.13 -0.71
N GLU A 64 27.45 10.34 -0.82
CA GLU A 64 27.04 9.64 -2.04
C GLU A 64 25.53 9.58 -2.16
N ASP A 65 25.04 9.43 -3.41
CA ASP A 65 23.63 9.22 -3.70
C ASP A 65 23.23 7.75 -3.55
N PHE A 66 22.12 7.52 -2.86
CA PHE A 66 21.55 6.19 -2.66
C PHE A 66 20.08 6.14 -3.07
N VAL A 67 19.69 5.07 -3.77
CA VAL A 67 18.29 4.76 -4.01
C VAL A 67 17.76 3.97 -2.82
N ILE A 68 16.73 4.52 -2.14
CA ILE A 68 16.03 3.85 -1.07
C ILE A 68 14.70 3.32 -1.65
N ALA A 69 14.61 2.01 -1.81
CA ALA A 69 13.50 1.26 -2.41
C ALA A 69 13.51 -0.18 -1.89
N THR A 70 12.42 -0.91 -2.04
CA THR A 70 12.41 -2.35 -1.68
C THR A 70 12.99 -3.23 -2.76
N GLY A 71 12.92 -2.81 -4.02
CA GLY A 71 13.25 -3.63 -5.18
C GLY A 71 12.14 -4.62 -5.56
N GLU A 72 10.95 -4.45 -5.01
CA GLU A 72 9.75 -5.22 -5.33
C GLU A 72 8.59 -4.32 -5.72
N GLN A 73 7.72 -4.84 -6.57
CA GLN A 73 6.54 -4.13 -7.03
C GLN A 73 5.27 -4.90 -6.73
N HIS A 74 4.26 -4.16 -6.31
CA HIS A 74 2.91 -4.68 -6.11
C HIS A 74 1.90 -3.76 -6.76
N SER A 75 0.82 -4.33 -7.27
CA SER A 75 -0.29 -3.55 -7.83
C SER A 75 -1.17 -2.97 -6.72
N VAL A 76 -1.88 -1.88 -7.04
CA VAL A 76 -2.90 -1.32 -6.16
C VAL A 76 -3.97 -2.38 -5.84
N ARG A 77 -4.28 -3.27 -6.81
CA ARG A 77 -5.21 -4.39 -6.63
C ARG A 77 -4.71 -5.39 -5.59
N GLU A 78 -3.44 -5.80 -5.65
CA GLU A 78 -2.84 -6.70 -4.65
C GLU A 78 -2.86 -6.09 -3.26
N PHE A 79 -2.46 -4.82 -3.12
CA PHE A 79 -2.55 -4.10 -1.85
C PHE A 79 -3.97 -4.09 -1.30
N CYS A 80 -4.96 -3.78 -2.15
CA CYS A 80 -6.37 -3.74 -1.79
C CYS A 80 -6.88 -5.13 -1.37
N THR A 81 -6.54 -6.19 -2.14
CA THR A 81 -6.93 -7.57 -1.82
C THR A 81 -6.42 -7.95 -0.43
N LEU A 82 -5.14 -7.75 -0.19
CA LEU A 82 -4.50 -8.10 1.08
C LEU A 82 -5.06 -7.27 2.25
N ALA A 83 -5.37 -5.98 2.03
CA ALA A 83 -5.97 -5.15 3.06
C ALA A 83 -7.36 -5.65 3.48
N PHE A 84 -8.19 -6.07 2.52
CA PHE A 84 -9.51 -6.64 2.82
C PHE A 84 -9.41 -8.04 3.47
N GLU A 85 -8.45 -8.86 3.07
CA GLU A 85 -8.18 -10.16 3.71
C GLU A 85 -7.81 -10.00 5.19
N ASN A 86 -7.04 -8.98 5.55
CA ASN A 86 -6.67 -8.69 6.94
C ASN A 86 -7.87 -8.31 7.85
N VAL A 87 -9.02 -7.96 7.26
CA VAL A 87 -10.28 -7.74 8.00
C VAL A 87 -11.31 -8.85 7.77
N GLY A 88 -10.90 -10.00 7.24
CA GLY A 88 -11.75 -11.18 7.03
C GLY A 88 -12.67 -11.10 5.82
N ILE A 89 -12.43 -10.20 4.88
CA ILE A 89 -13.21 -10.04 3.65
C ILE A 89 -12.39 -10.54 2.44
N SER A 90 -12.90 -11.56 1.73
CA SER A 90 -12.26 -12.08 0.51
C SER A 90 -12.86 -11.44 -0.73
N LEU A 91 -12.06 -10.70 -1.49
CA LEU A 91 -12.50 -10.07 -2.73
C LEU A 91 -12.38 -11.01 -3.94
N LYS A 92 -13.37 -10.90 -4.84
CA LYS A 92 -13.32 -11.39 -6.22
C LYS A 92 -13.33 -10.19 -7.15
N TRP A 93 -12.36 -10.13 -8.06
CA TRP A 93 -12.27 -9.06 -9.05
C TRP A 93 -13.00 -9.42 -10.32
N VAL A 94 -13.80 -8.51 -10.86
CA VAL A 94 -14.54 -8.64 -12.10
C VAL A 94 -14.43 -7.37 -12.94
N GLY A 95 -14.47 -7.51 -14.27
CA GLY A 95 -14.27 -6.38 -15.18
C GLY A 95 -12.80 -6.03 -15.38
N LYS A 96 -12.55 -4.91 -16.10
CA LYS A 96 -11.20 -4.39 -16.38
C LYS A 96 -11.25 -2.86 -16.47
N GLY A 97 -10.11 -2.22 -16.13
CA GLY A 97 -9.96 -0.76 -16.22
C GLY A 97 -11.02 -0.03 -15.43
N ILE A 98 -11.72 0.91 -16.07
CA ILE A 98 -12.75 1.74 -15.43
C ILE A 98 -13.97 0.96 -14.93
N ASN A 99 -14.22 -0.24 -15.49
CA ASN A 99 -15.34 -1.10 -15.12
C ASN A 99 -14.94 -2.17 -14.09
N GLU A 100 -13.73 -2.13 -13.58
CA GLU A 100 -13.24 -3.12 -12.63
C GLU A 100 -13.88 -2.92 -11.25
N LYS A 101 -14.29 -4.05 -10.63
CA LYS A 101 -14.95 -4.08 -9.33
C LYS A 101 -14.38 -5.18 -8.45
N GLY A 102 -14.22 -4.89 -7.17
CA GLY A 102 -13.95 -5.85 -6.11
C GLY A 102 -15.26 -6.24 -5.40
N ILE A 103 -15.62 -7.50 -5.46
CA ILE A 103 -16.86 -8.05 -4.91
C ILE A 103 -16.51 -8.98 -3.75
N ASP A 104 -17.18 -8.81 -2.62
CA ASP A 104 -17.07 -9.76 -1.51
C ASP A 104 -17.61 -11.14 -1.92
N LYS A 105 -16.77 -12.16 -1.81
CA LYS A 105 -17.14 -13.54 -2.17
C LYS A 105 -18.28 -14.11 -1.34
N LYS A 106 -18.44 -13.64 -0.10
CA LYS A 106 -19.45 -14.16 0.84
C LYS A 106 -20.82 -13.52 0.64
N THR A 107 -20.88 -12.20 0.44
CA THR A 107 -22.13 -11.45 0.39
C THR A 107 -22.54 -11.05 -1.02
N ASN A 108 -21.67 -11.22 -2.02
CA ASN A 108 -21.81 -10.71 -3.38
C ASN A 108 -21.97 -9.18 -3.49
N ARG A 109 -21.71 -8.42 -2.41
CA ARG A 109 -21.73 -6.96 -2.43
C ARG A 109 -20.50 -6.42 -3.17
N VAL A 110 -20.69 -5.37 -3.95
CA VAL A 110 -19.58 -4.60 -4.54
C VAL A 110 -19.01 -3.69 -3.47
N LEU A 111 -17.76 -3.94 -3.07
CA LEU A 111 -17.07 -3.18 -2.01
C LEU A 111 -16.01 -2.23 -2.57
N VAL A 112 -15.48 -2.50 -3.76
CA VAL A 112 -14.49 -1.65 -4.42
C VAL A 112 -14.93 -1.37 -5.85
N GLU A 113 -14.81 -0.11 -6.29
CA GLU A 113 -15.08 0.30 -7.67
C GLU A 113 -14.01 1.28 -8.16
N VAL A 114 -13.74 1.23 -9.47
CA VAL A 114 -12.94 2.27 -10.12
C VAL A 114 -13.83 3.47 -10.42
N SER A 115 -13.42 4.65 -9.95
CA SER A 115 -14.09 5.92 -10.21
C SER A 115 -13.43 6.68 -11.34
N LYS A 116 -14.25 7.28 -12.22
CA LYS A 116 -13.76 8.18 -13.29
C LYS A 116 -13.00 9.39 -12.72
N GLU A 117 -13.37 9.85 -11.55
CA GLU A 117 -12.73 10.98 -10.88
C GLU A 117 -11.27 10.67 -10.51
N PHE A 118 -10.97 9.42 -10.10
CA PHE A 118 -9.64 8.99 -9.67
C PHE A 118 -8.86 8.25 -10.75
N PHE A 119 -9.53 7.82 -11.81
CA PHE A 119 -8.89 7.12 -12.93
C PHE A 119 -8.03 8.09 -13.76
N ARG A 120 -6.76 7.74 -13.96
CA ARG A 120 -5.81 8.52 -14.74
C ARG A 120 -5.42 7.74 -16.00
N PRO A 121 -5.79 8.20 -17.21
CA PRO A 121 -5.41 7.52 -18.46
C PRO A 121 -3.90 7.45 -18.67
N THR A 122 -3.15 8.42 -18.17
CA THR A 122 -1.69 8.57 -18.31
C THR A 122 -0.96 8.36 -16.97
N ASP A 123 -1.37 7.38 -16.17
CA ASP A 123 -0.68 7.07 -14.92
C ASP A 123 0.66 6.37 -15.18
N VAL A 124 1.63 6.56 -14.28
CA VAL A 124 2.87 5.79 -14.30
C VAL A 124 2.54 4.33 -14.01
N VAL A 125 2.68 3.49 -15.03
CA VAL A 125 2.30 2.07 -14.95
C VAL A 125 3.24 1.30 -14.04
N ASN A 126 4.54 1.63 -14.08
CA ASN A 126 5.60 0.85 -13.46
C ASN A 126 6.57 1.77 -12.69
N LEU A 127 6.74 1.55 -11.41
CA LEU A 127 7.68 2.28 -10.57
C LEU A 127 8.44 1.28 -9.67
N LEU A 128 9.67 0.94 -10.07
CA LEU A 128 10.55 0.01 -9.37
C LEU A 128 11.89 0.67 -9.06
N GLY A 129 12.33 0.66 -7.82
CA GLY A 129 13.65 1.12 -7.43
C GLY A 129 14.68 -0.01 -7.42
N ASN A 130 15.96 0.35 -7.62
CA ASN A 130 17.07 -0.59 -7.44
C ASN A 130 17.86 -0.22 -6.18
N PRO A 131 17.71 -0.94 -5.05
CA PRO A 131 18.38 -0.65 -3.79
C PRO A 131 19.77 -1.28 -3.67
N GLU A 132 20.31 -1.92 -4.69
CA GLU A 132 21.52 -2.74 -4.60
C GLU A 132 22.75 -1.97 -4.06
N LYS A 133 22.91 -0.70 -4.41
CA LYS A 133 23.99 0.13 -3.85
C LYS A 133 23.83 0.33 -2.35
N ALA A 134 22.61 0.66 -1.89
CA ALA A 134 22.32 0.85 -0.47
C ALA A 134 22.54 -0.45 0.33
N LYS A 135 22.11 -1.59 -0.22
CA LYS A 135 22.36 -2.90 0.38
C LYS A 135 23.84 -3.21 0.53
N LYS A 136 24.62 -3.05 -0.54
CA LYS A 136 26.06 -3.43 -0.57
C LYS A 136 26.93 -2.48 0.24
N VAL A 137 26.68 -1.17 0.15
CA VAL A 137 27.55 -0.16 0.75
C VAL A 137 27.20 0.14 2.19
N LEU A 138 25.89 0.20 2.50
CA LEU A 138 25.40 0.54 3.85
C LEU A 138 25.01 -0.67 4.69
N GLY A 139 24.97 -1.88 4.10
CA GLY A 139 24.47 -3.06 4.79
C GLY A 139 22.96 -2.99 5.10
N TRP A 140 22.23 -2.09 4.42
CA TRP A 140 20.80 -1.90 4.66
C TRP A 140 19.97 -3.05 4.12
N ASN A 141 18.98 -3.50 4.92
CA ASN A 141 18.02 -4.50 4.48
C ASN A 141 16.67 -3.83 4.10
N PRO A 142 16.37 -3.67 2.79
CA PRO A 142 15.12 -3.04 2.34
C PRO A 142 13.86 -3.87 2.61
N LYS A 143 14.01 -5.15 2.96
CA LYS A 143 12.93 -6.11 3.21
C LYS A 143 12.87 -6.55 4.67
N LYS A 144 13.26 -5.69 5.60
CA LYS A 144 13.15 -5.93 7.03
C LYS A 144 11.69 -6.09 7.44
N THR A 145 10.81 -5.30 6.83
CA THR A 145 9.35 -5.45 6.88
C THR A 145 8.87 -5.89 5.50
N SER A 146 8.18 -7.04 5.41
CA SER A 146 7.61 -7.52 4.14
C SER A 146 6.42 -6.68 3.69
N PHE A 147 6.00 -6.83 2.44
CA PHE A 147 4.81 -6.15 1.91
C PHE A 147 3.54 -6.56 2.67
N GLU A 148 3.37 -7.85 2.94
CA GLU A 148 2.24 -8.38 3.70
C GLU A 148 2.21 -7.84 5.14
N GLU A 149 3.37 -7.77 5.76
CA GLU A 149 3.52 -7.26 7.12
C GLU A 149 3.23 -5.74 7.18
N LEU A 150 3.67 -4.97 6.18
CA LEU A 150 3.35 -3.56 6.04
C LEU A 150 1.85 -3.33 5.96
N VAL A 151 1.16 -4.04 5.05
CA VAL A 151 -0.29 -3.93 4.88
C VAL A 151 -1.02 -4.30 6.16
N SER A 152 -0.61 -5.41 6.79
CA SER A 152 -1.21 -5.88 8.05
C SER A 152 -1.08 -4.86 9.19
N LYS A 153 0.11 -4.26 9.37
CA LYS A 153 0.34 -3.20 10.37
C LYS A 153 -0.59 -1.99 10.14
N MET A 154 -0.71 -1.55 8.89
CA MET A 154 -1.55 -0.40 8.54
C MET A 154 -3.03 -0.68 8.77
N VAL A 155 -3.52 -1.84 8.31
CA VAL A 155 -4.93 -2.25 8.48
C VAL A 155 -5.27 -2.42 9.96
N LYS A 156 -4.42 -3.11 10.72
CA LYS A 156 -4.63 -3.30 12.16
C LYS A 156 -4.76 -1.98 12.91
N ASN A 157 -3.85 -1.03 12.63
CA ASN A 157 -3.92 0.29 13.25
C ASN A 157 -5.24 1.01 12.94
N ASP A 158 -5.69 0.96 11.68
CA ASP A 158 -6.93 1.63 11.29
C ASP A 158 -8.17 0.93 11.86
N PHE A 159 -8.18 -0.40 11.88
CA PHE A 159 -9.24 -1.17 12.49
C PHE A 159 -9.35 -0.89 14.00
N ASP A 160 -8.23 -0.92 14.72
CA ASP A 160 -8.18 -0.61 16.16
C ASP A 160 -8.63 0.83 16.46
N TYR A 161 -8.29 1.78 15.56
CA TYR A 161 -8.70 3.18 15.70
C TYR A 161 -10.20 3.39 15.53
N TYR A 162 -10.79 2.80 14.47
CA TYR A 162 -12.22 2.98 14.18
C TYR A 162 -13.12 2.14 15.07
N SER A 163 -12.69 0.95 15.50
CA SER A 163 -13.45 0.11 16.45
C SER A 163 -13.61 0.77 17.83
N LYS A 164 -12.64 1.57 18.27
CA LYS A 164 -12.75 2.32 19.54
C LYS A 164 -13.70 3.52 19.50
N LYS A 165 -14.18 3.87 18.30
CA LYS A 165 -15.10 5.01 18.10
C LYS A 165 -16.56 4.58 17.95
N LEU A 166 -16.80 3.28 17.95
CA LEU A 166 -18.13 2.66 17.99
C LEU A 166 -18.59 2.54 19.45
#